data_b26b29a25051e6c8c379c494694ed1ae
#
_entry.id   b26b29a25051e6c8c379c494694ed1ae
#
_cell.length_a   1.000
_cell.length_b   1.000
_cell.length_c   1.000
_cell.angle_alpha   90.00
_cell.angle_beta   90.00
_cell.angle_gamma   90.00
#
_symmetry.space_group_name_H-M   'P 1'
#
loop_
_entity.id
_entity.type
_entity.pdbx_description
1 polymer ?
#
loop_
_entity_poly.entity_id
_entity_poly.type
_entity_poly.pdbx_seq_one_letter_code
_entity_poly.pdbx_strand_id
1 'polypeptide(L)'
;MELKRSETQLIEAVSTIITEEGFSKIGINKIARTAGCDKVLIYRYFGGLDGLIAVWAKKHDFYIQAYDTFINRIETVNEANLKQITKEILLAQLHFIRENKMHQELLLWELSGGLKFKAIRDLREENGHKLQKILEQKVDTKDLNISMYITLLIASINHIVLSTLEYPLFNGIDFSSDTSWTIYENTLCDYIDMLFEKFNR
;
A
#
# COMPACT_ATOMS: atom_id res chain seq x y z
N MET A 1 -5.59 -14.58 28.41
CA MET A 1 -5.52 -13.11 28.32
C MET A 1 -4.09 -12.60 28.08
N GLU A 2 -3.07 -13.13 28.75
CA GLU A 2 -1.64 -12.76 28.53
C GLU A 2 -1.11 -13.07 27.13
N LEU A 3 -1.48 -14.19 26.53
CA LEU A 3 -1.04 -14.59 25.19
C LEU A 3 -1.42 -13.55 24.11
N LYS A 4 -2.67 -13.05 24.12
CA LYS A 4 -3.11 -11.98 23.20
C LYS A 4 -2.39 -10.64 23.44
N ARG A 5 -2.03 -10.35 24.70
CA ARG A 5 -1.32 -9.12 25.06
C ARG A 5 0.10 -9.10 24.47
N SER A 6 0.85 -10.19 24.64
CA SER A 6 2.23 -10.30 24.11
C SER A 6 2.25 -10.30 22.56
N GLU A 7 1.27 -10.93 21.91
CA GLU A 7 1.12 -10.89 20.47
C GLU A 7 0.92 -9.44 19.97
N THR A 8 0.03 -8.69 20.59
CA THR A 8 -0.22 -7.28 20.27
C THR A 8 1.03 -6.43 20.51
N GLN A 9 1.71 -6.62 21.65
CA GLN A 9 2.94 -5.88 21.98
C GLN A 9 4.05 -6.12 20.93
N LEU A 10 4.20 -7.33 20.41
CA LEU A 10 5.16 -7.65 19.37
C LEU A 10 4.83 -6.96 18.04
N ILE A 11 3.55 -6.90 17.66
CA ILE A 11 3.10 -6.20 16.45
C ILE A 11 3.30 -4.67 16.61
N GLU A 12 2.93 -4.09 17.75
CA GLU A 12 3.12 -2.66 18.06
C GLU A 12 4.60 -2.27 18.06
N ALA A 13 5.47 -3.14 18.58
CA ALA A 13 6.92 -2.92 18.58
C ALA A 13 7.48 -2.78 17.16
N VAL A 14 6.92 -3.47 16.17
CA VAL A 14 7.29 -3.30 14.76
C VAL A 14 7.00 -1.86 14.32
N SER A 15 5.80 -1.35 14.58
CA SER A 15 5.40 0.02 14.24
C SER A 15 6.31 1.06 14.92
N THR A 16 6.60 0.88 16.21
CA THR A 16 7.49 1.77 16.96
C THR A 16 8.88 1.84 16.33
N ILE A 17 9.49 0.70 16.02
CA ILE A 17 10.83 0.65 15.43
C ILE A 17 10.83 1.34 14.05
N ILE A 18 9.81 1.09 13.22
CA ILE A 18 9.72 1.70 11.88
C ILE A 18 9.63 3.23 12.01
N THR A 19 8.78 3.71 12.90
CA THR A 19 8.54 5.15 13.07
C THR A 19 9.75 5.88 13.64
N GLU A 20 10.47 5.25 14.58
CA GLU A 20 11.59 5.88 15.28
C GLU A 20 12.95 5.72 14.58
N GLU A 21 13.17 4.56 13.95
CA GLU A 21 14.51 4.18 13.48
C GLU A 21 14.52 3.70 12.00
N GLY A 22 13.37 3.59 11.37
CA GLY A 22 13.21 3.13 9.99
C GLY A 22 13.14 1.60 9.83
N PHE A 23 12.65 1.19 8.68
CA PHE A 23 12.38 -0.23 8.37
C PHE A 23 13.65 -1.11 8.36
N SER A 24 14.80 -0.54 8.03
CA SER A 24 16.09 -1.24 7.99
C SER A 24 16.54 -1.79 9.36
N LYS A 25 16.00 -1.26 10.45
CA LYS A 25 16.33 -1.65 11.83
C LYS A 25 15.48 -2.80 12.38
N ILE A 26 14.52 -3.27 11.61
CA ILE A 26 13.68 -4.41 11.98
C ILE A 26 14.52 -5.68 12.14
N GLY A 27 14.33 -6.38 13.27
CA GLY A 27 14.97 -7.64 13.56
C GLY A 27 14.46 -8.25 14.86
N ILE A 28 14.51 -9.61 14.96
CA ILE A 28 13.93 -10.39 16.06
C ILE A 28 14.34 -9.86 17.44
N ASN A 29 15.64 -9.66 17.67
CA ASN A 29 16.14 -9.22 18.96
C ASN A 29 15.70 -7.78 19.29
N LYS A 30 15.62 -6.92 18.31
CA LYS A 30 15.17 -5.54 18.47
C LYS A 30 13.69 -5.51 18.84
N ILE A 31 12.86 -6.23 18.08
CA ILE A 31 11.40 -6.32 18.31
C ILE A 31 11.12 -6.87 19.71
N ALA A 32 11.75 -7.98 20.09
CA ALA A 32 11.58 -8.61 21.40
C ALA A 32 11.91 -7.63 22.54
N ARG A 33 13.02 -6.90 22.42
CA ARG A 33 13.45 -5.89 23.40
C ARG A 33 12.45 -4.72 23.47
N THR A 34 12.03 -4.17 22.34
CA THR A 34 11.07 -3.07 22.28
C THR A 34 9.71 -3.47 22.85
N ALA A 35 9.27 -4.70 22.56
CA ALA A 35 8.01 -5.25 23.09
C ALA A 35 8.08 -5.65 24.58
N GLY A 36 9.26 -5.71 25.18
CA GLY A 36 9.43 -6.27 26.53
C GLY A 36 9.07 -7.76 26.63
N CYS A 37 9.26 -8.52 25.54
CA CYS A 37 8.87 -9.92 25.43
C CYS A 37 10.08 -10.80 25.12
N ASP A 38 9.97 -12.12 25.46
CA ASP A 38 10.97 -13.09 25.00
C ASP A 38 10.85 -13.31 23.49
N LYS A 39 12.00 -13.33 22.79
CA LYS A 39 12.08 -13.60 21.35
C LYS A 39 11.48 -14.95 20.91
N VAL A 40 11.44 -15.93 21.81
CA VAL A 40 10.82 -17.23 21.57
C VAL A 40 9.33 -17.08 21.22
N LEU A 41 8.67 -16.04 21.73
CA LEU A 41 7.26 -15.75 21.43
C LEU A 41 7.04 -15.37 19.96
N ILE A 42 8.04 -14.75 19.31
CA ILE A 42 7.96 -14.44 17.87
C ILE A 42 7.85 -15.73 17.05
N TYR A 43 8.70 -16.72 17.38
CA TYR A 43 8.63 -18.02 16.70
C TYR A 43 7.35 -18.78 17.02
N ARG A 44 6.92 -18.71 18.28
CA ARG A 44 5.73 -19.42 18.75
C ARG A 44 4.44 -18.89 18.13
N TYR A 45 4.27 -17.56 18.01
CA TYR A 45 3.03 -16.95 17.54
C TYR A 45 3.01 -16.75 16.03
N PHE A 46 4.16 -16.47 15.44
CA PHE A 46 4.25 -16.02 14.05
C PHE A 46 5.11 -16.94 13.17
N GLY A 47 5.74 -17.98 13.73
CA GLY A 47 6.66 -18.83 12.97
C GLY A 47 8.01 -18.18 12.63
N GLY A 48 8.24 -16.94 13.10
CA GLY A 48 9.47 -16.18 12.86
C GLY A 48 9.21 -14.74 12.45
N LEU A 49 10.26 -14.06 11.98
CA LEU A 49 10.20 -12.66 11.63
C LEU A 49 9.24 -12.39 10.45
N ASP A 50 9.34 -13.18 9.38
CA ASP A 50 8.51 -13.00 8.19
C ASP A 50 7.02 -13.15 8.51
N GLY A 51 6.64 -14.10 9.35
CA GLY A 51 5.26 -14.27 9.79
C GLY A 51 4.75 -13.09 10.63
N LEU A 52 5.59 -12.57 11.54
CA LEU A 52 5.26 -11.37 12.30
C LEU A 52 5.05 -10.16 11.37
N ILE A 53 5.95 -9.95 10.42
CA ILE A 53 5.85 -8.84 9.45
C ILE A 53 4.63 -9.01 8.54
N ALA A 54 4.28 -10.24 8.13
CA ALA A 54 3.06 -10.49 7.35
C ALA A 54 1.78 -10.12 8.14
N VAL A 55 1.73 -10.45 9.43
CA VAL A 55 0.61 -10.08 10.30
C VAL A 55 0.54 -8.57 10.52
N TRP A 56 1.71 -7.93 10.73
CA TRP A 56 1.81 -6.49 10.83
C TRP A 56 1.33 -5.79 9.56
N ALA A 57 1.78 -6.25 8.38
CA ALA A 57 1.42 -5.68 7.09
C ALA A 57 -0.09 -5.73 6.81
N LYS A 58 -0.77 -6.81 7.18
CA LYS A 58 -2.24 -6.89 7.06
C LYS A 58 -2.99 -5.76 7.77
N LYS A 59 -2.38 -5.18 8.81
CA LYS A 59 -2.98 -4.08 9.58
C LYS A 59 -2.54 -2.70 9.10
N HIS A 60 -1.39 -2.58 8.46
CA HIS A 60 -0.73 -1.30 8.22
C HIS A 60 -0.39 -1.04 6.75
N ASP A 61 -0.46 -2.05 5.88
CA ASP A 61 -0.15 -1.91 4.47
C ASP A 61 -1.38 -1.47 3.68
N PHE A 62 -1.26 -0.34 2.98
CA PHE A 62 -2.37 0.22 2.21
C PHE A 62 -2.89 -0.75 1.14
N TYR A 63 -1.99 -1.37 0.38
CA TYR A 63 -2.40 -2.22 -0.76
C TYR A 63 -3.16 -3.46 -0.30
N ILE A 64 -2.77 -4.01 0.86
CA ILE A 64 -3.47 -5.17 1.45
C ILE A 64 -4.86 -4.75 1.93
N GLN A 65 -4.97 -3.60 2.62
CA GLN A 65 -6.24 -3.07 3.10
C GLN A 65 -7.17 -2.61 1.97
N ALA A 66 -6.61 -1.99 0.93
CA ALA A 66 -7.37 -1.58 -0.25
C ALA A 66 -7.96 -2.78 -0.99
N TYR A 67 -7.21 -3.88 -1.09
CA TYR A 67 -7.73 -5.13 -1.63
C TYR A 67 -8.92 -5.65 -0.83
N ASP A 68 -8.80 -5.73 0.50
CA ASP A 68 -9.89 -6.19 1.36
C ASP A 68 -11.13 -5.29 1.22
N THR A 69 -10.94 -3.98 1.14
CA THR A 69 -12.01 -3.00 0.90
C THR A 69 -12.69 -3.21 -0.45
N PHE A 70 -11.90 -3.46 -1.50
CA PHE A 70 -12.43 -3.74 -2.84
C PHE A 70 -13.20 -5.07 -2.86
N ILE A 71 -12.66 -6.13 -2.28
CA ILE A 71 -13.32 -7.46 -2.23
C ILE A 71 -14.67 -7.40 -1.52
N ASN A 72 -14.79 -6.63 -0.45
CA ASN A 72 -16.06 -6.44 0.25
C ASN A 72 -17.13 -5.73 -0.61
N ARG A 73 -16.71 -5.03 -1.67
CA ARG A 73 -17.61 -4.34 -2.63
C ARG A 73 -17.74 -5.09 -3.95
N ILE A 74 -17.06 -6.24 -4.11
CA ILE A 74 -16.87 -6.90 -5.41
C ILE A 74 -18.18 -7.27 -6.10
N GLU A 75 -19.20 -7.65 -5.35
CA GLU A 75 -20.49 -8.03 -5.92
C GLU A 75 -21.22 -6.84 -6.57
N THR A 76 -20.94 -5.63 -6.10
CA THR A 76 -21.53 -4.38 -6.63
C THR A 76 -20.71 -3.78 -7.78
N VAL A 77 -19.50 -4.28 -8.04
CA VAL A 77 -18.63 -3.78 -9.11
C VAL A 77 -19.17 -4.20 -10.47
N ASN A 78 -19.31 -3.22 -11.34
CA ASN A 78 -19.72 -3.35 -12.73
C ASN A 78 -19.10 -2.22 -13.56
N GLU A 79 -19.29 -2.25 -14.87
CA GLU A 79 -18.75 -1.23 -15.80
C GLU A 79 -19.16 0.20 -15.43
N ALA A 80 -20.40 0.38 -14.95
CA ALA A 80 -20.94 1.71 -14.66
C ALA A 80 -20.27 2.38 -13.45
N ASN A 81 -19.81 1.61 -12.45
CA ASN A 81 -19.23 2.16 -11.22
C ASN A 81 -17.72 1.92 -11.07
N LEU A 82 -17.11 1.09 -11.93
CA LEU A 82 -15.68 0.77 -11.85
C LEU A 82 -14.80 2.02 -11.92
N LYS A 83 -15.15 2.96 -12.79
CA LYS A 83 -14.45 4.25 -12.92
C LYS A 83 -14.41 5.00 -11.58
N GLN A 84 -15.55 5.14 -10.94
CA GLN A 84 -15.67 5.84 -9.66
C GLN A 84 -14.89 5.12 -8.55
N ILE A 85 -14.99 3.79 -8.49
CA ILE A 85 -14.24 2.98 -7.52
C ILE A 85 -12.73 3.12 -7.74
N THR A 86 -12.27 3.16 -8.99
CA THR A 86 -10.86 3.38 -9.32
C THR A 86 -10.37 4.74 -8.81
N LYS A 87 -11.13 5.81 -9.03
CA LYS A 87 -10.81 7.14 -8.49
C LYS A 87 -10.71 7.13 -6.98
N GLU A 88 -11.70 6.57 -6.30
CA GLU A 88 -11.73 6.48 -4.83
C GLU A 88 -10.50 5.77 -4.26
N ILE A 89 -10.12 4.64 -4.84
CA ILE A 89 -8.95 3.86 -4.36
C ILE A 89 -7.64 4.61 -4.61
N LEU A 90 -7.46 5.20 -5.79
CA LEU A 90 -6.21 5.91 -6.12
C LEU A 90 -6.05 7.21 -5.33
N LEU A 91 -7.13 7.96 -5.10
CA LEU A 91 -7.11 9.12 -4.20
C LEU A 91 -6.86 8.71 -2.75
N ALA A 92 -7.49 7.64 -2.27
CA ALA A 92 -7.22 7.11 -0.94
C ALA A 92 -5.74 6.68 -0.78
N GLN A 93 -5.14 6.07 -1.82
CA GLN A 93 -3.71 5.76 -1.84
C GLN A 93 -2.85 7.01 -1.73
N LEU A 94 -3.14 8.04 -2.54
CA LEU A 94 -2.40 9.30 -2.53
C LEU A 94 -2.42 9.93 -1.13
N HIS A 95 -3.59 10.07 -0.53
CA HIS A 95 -3.74 10.66 0.81
C HIS A 95 -3.06 9.81 1.87
N PHE A 96 -3.26 8.48 1.84
CA PHE A 96 -2.64 7.58 2.80
C PHE A 96 -1.12 7.66 2.78
N ILE A 97 -0.50 7.66 1.59
CA ILE A 97 0.97 7.72 1.48
C ILE A 97 1.47 9.09 1.93
N ARG A 98 0.80 10.18 1.57
CA ARG A 98 1.19 11.54 1.99
C ARG A 98 1.17 11.70 3.52
N GLU A 99 0.23 11.09 4.20
CA GLU A 99 0.00 11.27 5.64
C GLU A 99 0.68 10.22 6.52
N ASN A 100 1.09 9.08 5.94
CA ASN A 100 1.57 7.93 6.71
C ASN A 100 3.09 7.73 6.56
N LYS A 101 3.85 8.35 7.47
CA LYS A 101 5.32 8.23 7.50
C LYS A 101 5.80 6.78 7.54
N MET A 102 5.13 5.92 8.29
CA MET A 102 5.51 4.51 8.40
C MET A 102 5.39 3.78 7.06
N HIS A 103 4.36 4.10 6.27
CA HIS A 103 4.18 3.53 4.94
C HIS A 103 5.19 4.10 3.92
N GLN A 104 5.52 5.40 4.02
CA GLN A 104 6.60 6.02 3.24
C GLN A 104 7.94 5.31 3.48
N GLU A 105 8.30 5.07 4.73
CA GLU A 105 9.51 4.33 5.12
C GLU A 105 9.52 2.90 4.55
N LEU A 106 8.38 2.20 4.57
CA LEU A 106 8.25 0.87 3.97
C LEU A 106 8.52 0.92 2.45
N LEU A 107 7.88 1.84 1.73
CA LEU A 107 8.06 1.96 0.28
C LEU A 107 9.48 2.38 -0.10
N LEU A 108 10.07 3.34 0.60
CA LEU A 108 11.47 3.75 0.39
C LEU A 108 12.45 2.60 0.64
N TRP A 109 12.22 1.81 1.69
CA TRP A 109 13.02 0.65 1.99
C TRP A 109 12.91 -0.42 0.88
N GLU A 110 11.72 -0.68 0.36
CA GLU A 110 11.51 -1.61 -0.76
C GLU A 110 12.25 -1.16 -2.01
N LEU A 111 12.18 0.13 -2.36
CA LEU A 111 12.88 0.72 -3.51
C LEU A 111 14.41 0.67 -3.37
N SER A 112 14.92 0.72 -2.13
CA SER A 112 16.36 0.59 -1.86
C SER A 112 16.92 -0.83 -1.98
N GLY A 113 16.13 -1.78 -2.46
CA GLY A 113 16.53 -3.18 -2.59
C GLY A 113 16.33 -4.01 -1.32
N GLY A 114 15.50 -3.56 -0.40
CA GLY A 114 15.11 -4.26 0.82
C GLY A 114 14.30 -5.52 0.54
N LEU A 115 14.99 -6.61 0.21
CA LEU A 115 14.36 -7.92 -0.07
C LEU A 115 14.04 -8.74 1.18
N LYS A 116 14.33 -8.22 2.38
CA LYS A 116 14.25 -8.97 3.64
C LYS A 116 12.85 -9.51 3.98
N PHE A 117 11.80 -8.86 3.51
CA PHE A 117 10.42 -9.23 3.88
C PHE A 117 9.61 -9.57 2.63
N LYS A 118 9.97 -10.68 2.04
CA LYS A 118 9.26 -11.26 0.89
C LYS A 118 7.76 -11.42 1.15
N ALA A 119 7.38 -11.68 2.40
CA ALA A 119 6.01 -11.91 2.81
C ALA A 119 5.04 -10.75 2.47
N ILE A 120 5.48 -9.48 2.59
CA ILE A 120 4.63 -8.33 2.23
C ILE A 120 4.41 -8.31 0.71
N ARG A 121 5.48 -8.46 -0.05
CA ARG A 121 5.42 -8.46 -1.51
C ARG A 121 4.57 -9.61 -2.03
N ASP A 122 4.79 -10.82 -1.54
CA ASP A 122 4.04 -12.00 -1.94
C ASP A 122 2.53 -11.82 -1.68
N LEU A 123 2.14 -11.22 -0.56
CA LEU A 123 0.75 -10.90 -0.25
C LEU A 123 0.16 -9.86 -1.22
N ARG A 124 0.90 -8.80 -1.54
CA ARG A 124 0.45 -7.77 -2.49
C ARG A 124 0.29 -8.35 -3.90
N GLU A 125 1.28 -9.14 -4.37
CA GLU A 125 1.23 -9.79 -5.67
C GLU A 125 0.09 -10.80 -5.76
N GLU A 126 -0.12 -11.61 -4.73
CA GLU A 126 -1.25 -12.55 -4.68
C GLU A 126 -2.59 -11.81 -4.76
N ASN A 127 -2.75 -10.73 -4.01
CA ASN A 127 -3.95 -9.91 -4.01
C ASN A 127 -4.15 -9.21 -5.36
N GLY A 128 -3.10 -8.64 -5.94
CA GLY A 128 -3.12 -8.01 -7.26
C GLY A 128 -3.56 -8.99 -8.35
N HIS A 129 -3.01 -10.21 -8.34
CA HIS A 129 -3.39 -11.25 -9.29
C HIS A 129 -4.85 -11.71 -9.14
N LYS A 130 -5.33 -11.85 -7.91
CA LYS A 130 -6.74 -12.16 -7.65
C LYS A 130 -7.66 -11.05 -8.16
N LEU A 131 -7.28 -9.79 -7.88
CA LEU A 131 -8.04 -8.62 -8.33
C LEU A 131 -8.12 -8.54 -9.85
N GLN A 132 -7.00 -8.75 -10.55
CA GLN A 132 -6.96 -8.79 -12.01
C GLN A 132 -7.93 -9.82 -12.58
N LYS A 133 -7.88 -11.06 -12.09
CA LYS A 133 -8.80 -12.13 -12.53
C LYS A 133 -10.28 -11.78 -12.33
N ILE A 134 -10.60 -11.14 -11.20
CA ILE A 134 -11.98 -10.75 -10.91
C ILE A 134 -12.43 -9.63 -11.86
N LEU A 135 -11.58 -8.65 -12.13
CA LEU A 135 -11.87 -7.57 -13.08
C LEU A 135 -12.09 -8.11 -14.49
N GLU A 136 -11.25 -9.03 -14.95
CA GLU A 136 -11.38 -9.69 -16.26
C GLU A 136 -12.71 -10.46 -16.42
N GLN A 137 -13.27 -10.98 -15.32
CA GLN A 137 -14.55 -11.69 -15.33
C GLN A 137 -15.77 -10.77 -15.29
N LYS A 138 -15.64 -9.58 -14.68
CA LYS A 138 -16.77 -8.69 -14.41
C LYS A 138 -16.92 -7.53 -15.40
N VAL A 139 -15.84 -7.21 -16.09
CA VAL A 139 -15.77 -6.04 -16.98
C VAL A 139 -15.20 -6.50 -18.32
N ASP A 140 -15.95 -6.25 -19.38
CA ASP A 140 -15.43 -6.41 -20.74
C ASP A 140 -14.46 -5.27 -21.04
N THR A 141 -13.17 -5.53 -20.84
CA THR A 141 -12.12 -4.55 -21.10
C THR A 141 -11.70 -4.47 -22.57
N LYS A 142 -12.35 -5.28 -23.42
CA LYS A 142 -11.95 -5.45 -24.84
C LYS A 142 -10.43 -5.66 -24.93
N ASP A 143 -9.74 -4.94 -25.80
CA ASP A 143 -8.29 -5.06 -26.00
C ASP A 143 -7.46 -4.14 -25.05
N LEU A 144 -8.08 -3.46 -24.10
CA LEU A 144 -7.40 -2.54 -23.19
C LEU A 144 -6.94 -3.24 -21.92
N ASN A 145 -5.63 -3.20 -21.67
CA ASN A 145 -5.05 -3.72 -20.42
C ASN A 145 -5.25 -2.72 -19.27
N ILE A 146 -6.46 -2.69 -18.68
CA ILE A 146 -6.81 -1.79 -17.57
C ILE A 146 -5.86 -1.94 -16.38
N SER A 147 -5.42 -3.17 -16.11
CA SER A 147 -4.50 -3.45 -15.01
C SER A 147 -3.17 -2.73 -15.19
N MET A 148 -2.66 -2.65 -16.43
CA MET A 148 -1.43 -1.91 -16.73
C MET A 148 -1.62 -0.40 -16.55
N TYR A 149 -2.76 0.17 -16.96
CA TYR A 149 -3.03 1.60 -16.73
C TYR A 149 -3.12 1.94 -15.25
N ILE A 150 -3.81 1.11 -14.46
CA ILE A 150 -3.89 1.28 -13.00
C ILE A 150 -2.49 1.15 -12.37
N THR A 151 -1.67 0.19 -12.82
CA THR A 151 -0.29 0.01 -12.34
C THR A 151 0.56 1.26 -12.61
N LEU A 152 0.43 1.88 -13.78
CA LEU A 152 1.13 3.15 -14.10
C LEU A 152 0.70 4.28 -13.16
N LEU A 153 -0.59 4.40 -12.85
CA LEU A 153 -1.11 5.41 -11.93
C LEU A 153 -0.63 5.17 -10.50
N ILE A 154 -0.65 3.93 -10.02
CA ILE A 154 -0.09 3.54 -8.72
C ILE A 154 1.39 3.92 -8.64
N ALA A 155 2.18 3.58 -9.66
CA ALA A 155 3.60 3.91 -9.72
C ALA A 155 3.84 5.43 -9.73
N SER A 156 3.03 6.21 -10.47
CA SER A 156 3.14 7.66 -10.51
C SER A 156 2.86 8.29 -9.15
N ILE A 157 1.81 7.87 -8.45
CA ILE A 157 1.46 8.34 -7.10
C ILE A 157 2.63 8.07 -6.14
N ASN A 158 3.12 6.83 -6.09
CA ASN A 158 4.23 6.46 -5.22
C ASN A 158 5.45 7.31 -5.51
N HIS A 159 5.81 7.45 -6.78
CA HIS A 159 7.01 8.18 -7.17
C HIS A 159 6.92 9.66 -6.79
N ILE A 160 5.83 10.33 -7.13
CA ILE A 160 5.67 11.77 -6.83
C ILE A 160 5.69 12.00 -5.32
N VAL A 161 4.92 11.24 -4.53
CA VAL A 161 4.89 11.44 -3.08
C VAL A 161 6.28 11.20 -2.48
N LEU A 162 6.93 10.07 -2.80
CA LEU A 162 8.20 9.72 -2.19
C LEU A 162 9.36 10.63 -2.62
N SER A 163 9.39 11.06 -3.89
CA SER A 163 10.45 11.95 -4.39
C SER A 163 10.34 13.38 -3.88
N THR A 164 9.17 13.80 -3.42
CA THR A 164 8.92 15.16 -2.92
C THR A 164 8.98 15.29 -1.40
N LEU A 165 9.27 14.20 -0.66
CA LEU A 165 9.38 14.23 0.80
C LEU A 165 10.50 15.15 1.31
N GLU A 166 11.69 15.04 0.72
CA GLU A 166 12.87 15.82 1.11
C GLU A 166 13.05 17.08 0.25
N TYR A 167 12.67 17.01 -1.02
CA TYR A 167 12.79 18.09 -1.97
C TYR A 167 11.49 18.26 -2.76
N PRO A 168 10.66 19.26 -2.42
CA PRO A 168 9.28 19.34 -2.90
C PRO A 168 9.14 19.75 -4.36
N LEU A 169 10.24 19.93 -5.11
CA LEU A 169 10.21 20.25 -6.54
C LEU A 169 10.32 19.01 -7.40
N PHE A 170 9.35 18.79 -8.28
CA PHE A 170 9.41 17.74 -9.27
C PHE A 170 8.99 18.27 -10.65
N ASN A 171 9.88 18.16 -11.63
CA ASN A 171 9.65 18.63 -12.99
C ASN A 171 9.15 20.10 -13.09
N GLY A 172 9.68 20.96 -12.22
CA GLY A 172 9.30 22.37 -12.15
C GLY A 172 8.01 22.68 -11.39
N ILE A 173 7.34 21.67 -10.84
CA ILE A 173 6.14 21.82 -10.01
C ILE A 173 6.55 21.76 -8.55
N ASP A 174 6.10 22.76 -7.77
CA ASP A 174 6.35 22.84 -6.33
C ASP A 174 5.22 22.16 -5.56
N PHE A 175 5.51 20.99 -4.96
CA PHE A 175 4.60 20.19 -4.15
C PHE A 175 4.63 20.58 -2.64
N SER A 176 5.26 21.68 -2.26
CA SER A 176 5.15 22.21 -0.88
C SER A 176 3.76 22.82 -0.60
N SER A 177 2.99 23.15 -1.65
CA SER A 177 1.67 23.77 -1.53
C SER A 177 0.51 22.78 -1.69
N ASP A 178 -0.55 22.96 -0.91
CA ASP A 178 -1.78 22.18 -1.07
C ASP A 178 -2.45 22.41 -2.43
N THR A 179 -2.24 23.58 -3.04
CA THR A 179 -2.74 23.89 -4.39
C THR A 179 -2.18 22.92 -5.43
N SER A 180 -0.88 22.63 -5.39
CA SER A 180 -0.24 21.69 -6.32
C SER A 180 -0.78 20.27 -6.14
N TRP A 181 -1.02 19.85 -4.90
CA TRP A 181 -1.65 18.57 -4.63
C TRP A 181 -3.09 18.50 -5.13
N THR A 182 -3.88 19.55 -4.95
CA THR A 182 -5.25 19.63 -5.50
C THR A 182 -5.24 19.55 -7.03
N ILE A 183 -4.29 20.22 -7.69
CA ILE A 183 -4.13 20.13 -9.15
C ILE A 183 -3.75 18.70 -9.56
N TYR A 184 -2.86 18.05 -8.81
CA TYR A 184 -2.46 16.67 -9.07
C TYR A 184 -3.65 15.71 -8.95
N GLU A 185 -4.46 15.82 -7.88
CA GLU A 185 -5.67 15.02 -7.66
C GLU A 185 -6.68 15.17 -8.79
N ASN A 186 -6.95 16.43 -9.20
CA ASN A 186 -7.85 16.71 -10.32
C ASN A 186 -7.31 16.12 -11.63
N THR A 187 -6.01 16.28 -11.91
CA THR A 187 -5.36 15.71 -13.10
C THR A 187 -5.41 14.18 -13.11
N LEU A 188 -5.23 13.56 -11.95
CA LEU A 188 -5.38 12.11 -11.79
C LEU A 188 -6.81 11.66 -12.13
N CYS A 189 -7.81 12.38 -11.61
CA CYS A 189 -9.22 12.12 -11.91
C CYS A 189 -9.55 12.28 -13.38
N ASP A 190 -9.08 13.36 -14.01
CA ASP A 190 -9.27 13.63 -15.44
C ASP A 190 -8.64 12.54 -16.31
N TYR A 191 -7.45 12.08 -15.92
CA TYR A 191 -6.77 10.98 -16.62
C TYR A 191 -7.55 9.67 -16.53
N ILE A 192 -8.15 9.38 -15.37
CA ILE A 192 -9.02 8.22 -15.20
C ILE A 192 -10.28 8.37 -16.07
N ASP A 193 -10.89 9.56 -16.13
CA ASP A 193 -12.05 9.81 -17.01
C ASP A 193 -11.69 9.55 -18.47
N MET A 194 -10.60 10.11 -18.98
CA MET A 194 -10.13 9.89 -20.35
C MET A 194 -9.84 8.40 -20.62
N LEU A 195 -9.28 7.68 -19.65
CA LEU A 195 -9.03 6.25 -19.76
C LEU A 195 -10.34 5.49 -19.96
N PHE A 196 -11.34 5.75 -19.11
CA PHE A 196 -12.62 5.05 -19.17
C PHE A 196 -13.48 5.45 -20.38
N GLU A 197 -13.35 6.67 -20.92
CA GLU A 197 -13.95 7.04 -22.20
C GLU A 197 -13.42 6.21 -23.37
N LYS A 198 -12.16 5.80 -23.30
CA LYS A 198 -11.52 4.92 -24.28
C LYS A 198 -12.04 3.49 -24.20
N PHE A 199 -12.48 3.04 -23.04
CA PHE A 199 -13.12 1.73 -22.85
C PHE A 199 -14.54 1.67 -23.46
N ASN A 200 -15.25 2.79 -23.43
CA ASN A 200 -16.65 2.87 -23.89
C ASN A 200 -16.77 3.05 -25.42
N ARG A 201 -15.65 3.10 -26.15
CA ARG A 201 -15.62 3.17 -27.63
C ARG A 201 -15.38 1.80 -28.24
#